data_40c97b81c3ea00f971cc4ee6fd65576f
#
_entry.id   40c97b81c3ea00f971cc4ee6fd65576f
#
_cell.length_a   1.000
_cell.length_b   1.000
_cell.length_c   1.000
_cell.angle_alpha   90.00
_cell.angle_beta   90.00
_cell.angle_gamma   90.00
#
_symmetry.space_group_name_H-M   'P 1'
#
loop_
_entity.id
_entity.type
_entity.pdbx_description
1 polymer ?
#
loop_
_entity_poly.entity_id
_entity_poly.type
_entity_poly.pdbx_seq_one_letter_code
_entity_poly.pdbx_strand_id
1 'polypeptide(L)'
;MCGRFAITLPNDAMAQLFGAQPANDLPEVPNYNVCPTNRIHMVTAQADGPRQLTGMRWGFLPKWYKTLNDGPLLINARAETIADKPAFRAAVRDRRSLVVASGFYEWTKTPEGARLPWYITRRDGAPVVMAAVWQDWTPPEPDGERLRTCAIVTTAANAAISAIHTRMPVILSPEDWPLWLGEA
;
A
#
# COMPACT_ATOMS: atom_id res chain seq x y z
N MET A 1 7.39 -9.35 6.04
CA MET A 1 6.95 -8.01 5.63
C MET A 1 6.28 -8.11 4.27
N CYS A 2 5.12 -7.49 4.08
CA CYS A 2 4.45 -7.46 2.78
C CYS A 2 5.29 -6.63 1.79
N GLY A 3 6.07 -7.30 0.97
CA GLY A 3 6.98 -6.70 -0.01
C GLY A 3 6.72 -7.16 -1.44
N ARG A 4 5.64 -7.90 -1.69
CA ARG A 4 5.27 -8.38 -3.01
C ARG A 4 3.80 -8.74 -3.06
N PHE A 5 3.08 -8.32 -4.09
CA PHE A 5 1.68 -8.70 -4.27
C PHE A 5 1.30 -8.83 -5.77
N ALA A 6 0.08 -9.28 -6.01
CA ALA A 6 -0.51 -9.35 -7.34
C ALA A 6 -1.76 -8.48 -7.40
N ILE A 7 -2.04 -7.93 -8.57
CA ILE A 7 -3.27 -7.23 -8.89
C ILE A 7 -3.76 -7.65 -10.27
N THR A 8 -4.93 -8.26 -10.32
CA THR A 8 -5.54 -8.76 -11.56
C THR A 8 -6.91 -8.13 -11.82
N LEU A 9 -7.45 -7.39 -10.84
CA LEU A 9 -8.73 -6.72 -10.98
C LEU A 9 -8.59 -5.57 -12.01
N PRO A 10 -9.46 -5.50 -13.06
CA PRO A 10 -9.44 -4.41 -14.01
C PRO A 10 -9.65 -3.03 -13.35
N ASN A 11 -9.11 -1.98 -13.95
CA ASN A 11 -9.18 -0.62 -13.41
C ASN A 11 -10.62 -0.12 -13.23
N ASP A 12 -11.52 -0.42 -14.17
CA ASP A 12 -12.94 -0.07 -14.08
C ASP A 12 -13.64 -0.82 -12.94
N ALA A 13 -13.30 -2.08 -12.73
CA ALA A 13 -13.84 -2.86 -11.60
C ALA A 13 -13.34 -2.35 -10.25
N MET A 14 -12.08 -1.92 -10.15
CA MET A 14 -11.56 -1.25 -8.95
C MET A 14 -12.29 0.07 -8.70
N ALA A 15 -12.45 0.91 -9.71
CA ALA A 15 -13.17 2.18 -9.60
C ALA A 15 -14.60 1.97 -9.10
N GLN A 16 -15.30 0.97 -9.64
CA GLN A 16 -16.65 0.62 -9.21
C GLN A 16 -16.69 0.11 -7.78
N LEU A 17 -15.77 -0.78 -7.39
CA LEU A 17 -15.72 -1.36 -6.05
C LEU A 17 -15.62 -0.28 -4.95
N PHE A 18 -14.84 0.76 -5.19
CA PHE A 18 -14.59 1.82 -4.22
C PHE A 18 -15.47 3.06 -4.40
N GLY A 19 -16.33 3.10 -5.43
CA GLY A 19 -17.03 4.33 -5.81
C GLY A 19 -16.05 5.47 -6.14
N ALA A 20 -14.95 5.13 -6.77
CA ALA A 20 -13.84 6.04 -7.04
C ALA A 20 -13.80 6.50 -8.49
N GLN A 21 -13.35 7.73 -8.72
CA GLN A 21 -13.05 8.23 -10.03
C GLN A 21 -11.63 7.82 -10.43
N PRO A 22 -11.43 7.11 -11.56
CA PRO A 22 -10.12 6.68 -11.98
C PRO A 22 -9.32 7.81 -12.62
N ALA A 23 -8.02 7.89 -12.31
CA ALA A 23 -7.07 8.71 -13.05
C ALA A 23 -6.78 8.12 -14.44
N ASN A 24 -6.27 8.94 -15.34
CA ASN A 24 -6.00 8.53 -16.74
C ASN A 24 -4.74 7.68 -16.90
N ASP A 25 -3.83 7.74 -15.92
CA ASP A 25 -2.48 7.14 -15.97
C ASP A 25 -2.30 6.01 -14.95
N LEU A 26 -3.33 5.19 -14.76
CA LEU A 26 -3.27 4.05 -13.82
C LEU A 26 -2.23 3.01 -14.27
N PRO A 27 -1.60 2.29 -13.31
CA PRO A 27 -0.75 1.17 -13.64
C PRO A 27 -1.48 0.10 -14.45
N GLU A 28 -0.72 -0.62 -15.29
CA GLU A 28 -1.28 -1.72 -16.07
C GLU A 28 -1.72 -2.91 -15.20
N VAL A 29 -2.77 -3.58 -15.62
CA VAL A 29 -3.26 -4.83 -15.05
C VAL A 29 -3.52 -5.85 -16.17
N PRO A 30 -3.33 -7.15 -15.94
CA PRO A 30 -2.90 -7.78 -14.69
C PRO A 30 -1.39 -7.63 -14.43
N ASN A 31 -1.02 -7.54 -13.16
CA ASN A 31 0.36 -7.62 -12.72
C ASN A 31 0.46 -8.66 -11.59
N TYR A 32 1.09 -9.79 -11.87
CA TYR A 32 1.23 -10.90 -10.92
C TYR A 32 2.44 -10.75 -9.99
N ASN A 33 3.25 -9.72 -10.17
CA ASN A 33 4.51 -9.53 -9.45
C ASN A 33 4.79 -8.05 -9.21
N VAL A 34 3.93 -7.41 -8.44
CA VAL A 34 4.10 -6.01 -8.05
C VAL A 34 5.23 -5.91 -7.03
N CYS A 35 6.26 -5.14 -7.38
CA CYS A 35 7.50 -4.98 -6.61
C CYS A 35 7.56 -3.60 -5.94
N PRO A 36 8.33 -3.47 -4.84
CA PRO A 36 8.73 -2.16 -4.34
C PRO A 36 9.29 -1.27 -5.45
N THR A 37 9.05 0.03 -5.35
CA THR A 37 9.34 1.09 -6.33
C THR A 37 8.43 1.14 -7.56
N ASN A 38 7.64 0.10 -7.82
CA ASN A 38 6.59 0.19 -8.84
C ASN A 38 5.52 1.22 -8.45
N ARG A 39 4.83 1.76 -9.45
CA ARG A 39 3.56 2.45 -9.21
C ARG A 39 2.47 1.42 -8.93
N ILE A 40 1.67 1.67 -7.91
CA ILE A 40 0.60 0.78 -7.46
C ILE A 40 -0.73 1.53 -7.37
N HIS A 41 -1.84 0.80 -7.47
CA HIS A 41 -3.19 1.34 -7.37
C HIS A 41 -3.51 1.75 -5.94
N MET A 42 -3.89 3.01 -5.76
CA MET A 42 -4.24 3.61 -4.48
C MET A 42 -5.61 4.25 -4.54
N VAL A 43 -6.38 4.11 -3.47
CA VAL A 43 -7.66 4.81 -3.29
C VAL A 43 -7.51 5.83 -2.17
N THR A 44 -7.87 7.08 -2.46
CA THR A 44 -7.85 8.19 -1.49
C THR A 44 -9.23 8.83 -1.40
N ALA A 45 -9.58 9.35 -0.23
CA ALA A 45 -10.72 10.23 -0.06
C ALA A 45 -10.42 11.61 -0.65
N GLN A 46 -11.49 12.33 -1.00
CA GLN A 46 -11.46 13.75 -1.39
C GLN A 46 -12.32 14.54 -0.40
N ALA A 47 -11.95 15.78 -0.15
CA ALA A 47 -12.75 16.65 0.73
C ALA A 47 -14.18 16.86 0.17
N ASP A 48 -14.25 17.05 -1.15
CA ASP A 48 -15.50 17.23 -1.85
C ASP A 48 -15.52 16.34 -3.11
N GLY A 49 -16.40 15.36 -3.12
CA GLY A 49 -16.57 14.50 -4.29
C GLY A 49 -16.23 13.02 -4.05
N PRO A 50 -16.22 12.21 -5.10
CA PRO A 50 -15.95 10.79 -5.01
C PRO A 50 -14.48 10.51 -4.64
N ARG A 51 -14.23 9.34 -4.09
CA ARG A 51 -12.87 8.82 -3.92
C ARG A 51 -12.10 8.87 -5.24
N GLN A 52 -10.78 8.91 -5.17
CA GLN A 52 -9.91 8.85 -6.35
C GLN A 52 -9.16 7.54 -6.38
N LEU A 53 -9.14 6.89 -7.54
CA LEU A 53 -8.25 5.78 -7.84
C LEU A 53 -7.07 6.32 -8.66
N THR A 54 -5.86 6.21 -8.12
CA THR A 54 -4.64 6.80 -8.70
C THR A 54 -3.45 5.86 -8.55
N GLY A 55 -2.38 6.13 -9.27
CA GLY A 55 -1.11 5.42 -9.12
C GLY A 55 -0.14 6.19 -8.24
N MET A 56 0.50 5.50 -7.29
CA MET A 56 1.58 6.07 -6.46
C MET A 56 2.79 5.14 -6.43
N ARG A 57 3.98 5.70 -6.26
CA ARG A 57 5.20 4.92 -6.08
C ARG A 57 5.17 4.19 -4.74
N TRP A 58 5.34 2.88 -4.74
CA TRP A 58 5.46 2.09 -3.54
C TRP A 58 6.89 2.16 -2.99
N GLY A 59 7.07 3.00 -2.03
CA GLY A 59 8.32 3.38 -1.42
C GLY A 59 8.21 4.83 -0.95
N PHE A 60 7.75 4.99 0.29
CA PHE A 60 7.46 6.26 0.91
C PHE A 60 8.74 7.11 1.03
N LEU A 61 8.69 8.35 0.59
CA LEU A 61 9.79 9.30 0.69
C LEU A 61 9.48 10.37 1.75
N PRO A 62 10.15 10.34 2.90
CA PRO A 62 10.06 11.43 3.88
C PRO A 62 10.46 12.77 3.27
N LYS A 63 9.86 13.86 3.74
CA LYS A 63 10.13 15.20 3.19
C LYS A 63 11.58 15.65 3.29
N TRP A 64 12.34 15.10 4.23
CA TRP A 64 13.77 15.44 4.42
C TRP A 64 14.72 14.67 3.50
N TYR A 65 14.22 13.64 2.77
CA TYR A 65 15.04 13.00 1.74
C TYR A 65 15.31 13.98 0.60
N LYS A 66 16.58 14.10 0.22
CA LYS A 66 17.02 14.95 -0.88
C LYS A 66 17.10 14.18 -2.20
N THR A 67 17.22 12.87 -2.13
CA THR A 67 17.24 11.95 -3.28
C THR A 67 16.38 10.74 -3.00
N LEU A 68 16.09 9.94 -4.03
CA LEU A 68 15.33 8.69 -3.90
C LEU A 68 16.00 7.66 -2.98
N ASN A 69 17.31 7.76 -2.79
CA ASN A 69 18.13 6.79 -2.06
C ASN A 69 18.81 7.40 -0.82
N ASP A 70 18.28 8.49 -0.28
CA ASP A 70 18.87 9.22 0.84
C ASP A 70 18.78 8.47 2.19
N GLY A 71 18.01 7.39 2.21
CA GLY A 71 17.83 6.52 3.37
C GLY A 71 17.17 5.19 2.98
N PRO A 72 16.72 4.40 3.97
CA PRO A 72 16.06 3.13 3.72
C PRO A 72 14.85 3.28 2.80
N LEU A 73 14.61 2.27 1.96
CA LEU A 73 13.38 2.16 1.19
C LEU A 73 12.21 1.79 2.13
N LEU A 74 11.29 2.72 2.34
CA LEU A 74 10.18 2.58 3.28
C LEU A 74 8.94 2.06 2.55
N ILE A 75 8.79 0.74 2.45
CA ILE A 75 7.64 0.09 1.82
C ILE A 75 6.52 -0.25 2.81
N ASN A 76 6.85 -0.34 4.10
CA ASN A 76 5.89 -0.63 5.17
C ASN A 76 5.99 0.39 6.31
N ALA A 77 4.85 0.63 6.96
CA ALA A 77 4.74 1.38 8.21
C ALA A 77 4.08 0.48 9.27
N ARG A 78 4.71 0.32 10.43
CA ARG A 78 4.16 -0.52 11.50
C ARG A 78 3.03 0.21 12.22
N ALA A 79 1.85 -0.41 12.28
CA ALA A 79 0.67 0.16 12.96
C ALA A 79 0.97 0.57 14.41
N GLU A 80 1.79 -0.22 15.10
CA GLU A 80 2.12 -0.01 16.51
C GLU A 80 2.90 1.29 16.77
N THR A 81 3.60 1.83 15.76
CA THR A 81 4.48 2.99 15.93
C THR A 81 4.26 4.08 14.88
N ILE A 82 3.30 3.91 13.98
CA ILE A 82 3.07 4.82 12.84
C ILE A 82 2.78 6.26 13.28
N ALA A 83 2.09 6.44 14.42
CA ALA A 83 1.74 7.75 14.96
C ALA A 83 2.93 8.49 15.60
N ASP A 84 3.98 7.75 15.97
CA ASP A 84 5.15 8.31 16.68
C ASP A 84 6.35 8.51 15.76
N LYS A 85 6.49 7.64 14.75
CA LYS A 85 7.64 7.70 13.83
C LYS A 85 7.64 8.98 13.00
N PRO A 86 8.74 9.76 12.99
CA PRO A 86 8.84 11.02 12.26
C PRO A 86 8.47 10.89 10.77
N ALA A 87 8.81 9.77 10.12
CA ALA A 87 8.50 9.54 8.71
C ALA A 87 6.99 9.51 8.44
N PHE A 88 6.19 8.92 9.34
CA PHE A 88 4.79 8.57 9.07
C PHE A 88 3.76 9.35 9.88
N ARG A 89 4.15 9.95 11.01
CA ARG A 89 3.21 10.58 11.98
C ARG A 89 2.31 11.66 11.38
N ALA A 90 2.81 12.41 10.39
CA ALA A 90 2.00 13.39 9.69
C ALA A 90 1.07 12.73 8.67
N ALA A 91 1.57 11.74 7.94
CA ALA A 91 0.79 11.05 6.91
C ALA A 91 -0.38 10.25 7.49
N VAL A 92 -0.21 9.59 8.64
CA VAL A 92 -1.28 8.81 9.26
C VAL A 92 -2.45 9.68 9.77
N ARG A 93 -2.23 10.97 9.97
CA ARG A 93 -3.29 11.90 10.40
C ARG A 93 -4.21 12.31 9.25
N ASP A 94 -3.66 12.63 8.10
CA ASP A 94 -4.38 13.31 7.02
C ASP A 94 -4.14 12.73 5.60
N ARG A 95 -3.25 11.76 5.44
CA ARG A 95 -2.91 11.14 4.15
C ARG A 95 -2.98 9.61 4.24
N ARG A 96 -4.15 9.12 4.61
CA ARG A 96 -4.48 7.70 4.61
C ARG A 96 -5.06 7.29 3.27
N SER A 97 -4.85 6.03 2.90
CA SER A 97 -5.28 5.49 1.62
C SER A 97 -5.46 3.97 1.70
N LEU A 98 -6.02 3.40 0.64
CA LEU A 98 -6.17 1.95 0.49
C LEU A 98 -5.33 1.48 -0.68
N VAL A 99 -4.68 0.33 -0.53
CA VAL A 99 -4.02 -0.42 -1.61
C VAL A 99 -4.89 -1.60 -1.97
N VAL A 100 -5.11 -1.81 -3.26
CA VAL A 100 -5.89 -2.93 -3.78
C VAL A 100 -4.96 -4.02 -4.28
N ALA A 101 -5.18 -5.24 -3.86
CA ALA A 101 -4.45 -6.42 -4.32
C ALA A 101 -5.41 -7.58 -4.55
N SER A 102 -5.06 -8.49 -5.45
CA SER A 102 -5.74 -9.79 -5.58
C SER A 102 -5.29 -10.76 -4.50
N GLY A 103 -4.04 -10.66 -4.09
CA GLY A 103 -3.39 -11.41 -3.04
C GLY A 103 -1.96 -10.91 -2.84
N PHE A 104 -1.31 -11.35 -1.79
CA PHE A 104 0.06 -10.95 -1.50
C PHE A 104 0.95 -12.17 -1.24
N TYR A 105 2.26 -11.98 -1.40
CA TYR A 105 3.25 -13.05 -1.22
C TYR A 105 3.98 -12.89 0.11
N GLU A 106 4.27 -14.03 0.73
CA GLU A 106 5.21 -14.19 1.82
C GLU A 106 6.02 -15.48 1.65
N TRP A 107 7.13 -15.60 2.36
CA TRP A 107 8.05 -16.71 2.22
C TRP A 107 8.34 -17.37 3.55
N THR A 108 8.35 -18.71 3.55
CA THR A 108 8.95 -19.51 4.62
C THR A 108 10.35 -19.94 4.20
N LYS A 109 11.17 -20.28 5.20
CA LYS A 109 12.48 -20.93 4.97
C LYS A 109 12.39 -22.40 5.27
N THR A 110 12.96 -23.24 4.40
CA THR A 110 13.18 -24.65 4.70
C THR A 110 14.35 -24.80 5.69
N PRO A 111 14.51 -25.98 6.35
CA PRO A 111 15.69 -26.27 7.19
C PRO A 111 17.02 -26.08 6.43
N GLU A 112 17.03 -26.34 5.12
CA GLU A 112 18.19 -26.19 4.23
C GLU A 112 18.42 -24.74 3.77
N GLY A 113 17.54 -23.81 4.19
CA GLY A 113 17.65 -22.39 3.88
C GLY A 113 17.02 -21.94 2.57
N ALA A 114 16.34 -22.81 1.83
CA ALA A 114 15.57 -22.43 0.65
C ALA A 114 14.34 -21.59 1.05
N ARG A 115 13.96 -20.63 0.19
CA ARG A 115 12.78 -19.80 0.41
C ARG A 115 11.62 -20.33 -0.40
N LEU A 116 10.50 -20.62 0.26
CA LEU A 116 9.27 -21.10 -0.35
C LEU A 116 8.24 -19.97 -0.38
N PRO A 117 7.74 -19.59 -1.56
CA PRO A 117 6.71 -18.57 -1.69
C PRO A 117 5.33 -19.13 -1.33
N TRP A 118 4.54 -18.27 -0.69
CA TRP A 118 3.12 -18.47 -0.41
C TRP A 118 2.34 -17.35 -1.03
N TYR A 119 1.31 -17.67 -1.81
CA TYR A 119 0.36 -16.69 -2.31
C TYR A 119 -0.88 -16.69 -1.43
N ILE A 120 -1.11 -15.58 -0.75
CA ILE A 120 -2.14 -15.44 0.28
C ILE A 120 -3.29 -14.63 -0.29
N THR A 121 -4.48 -15.21 -0.27
CA THR A 121 -5.72 -14.62 -0.76
C THR A 121 -6.81 -14.67 0.32
N ARG A 122 -7.88 -13.92 0.11
CA ARG A 122 -9.08 -14.04 0.94
C ARG A 122 -9.83 -15.33 0.58
N ARG A 123 -10.39 -15.97 1.58
CA ARG A 123 -11.18 -17.22 1.40
C ARG A 123 -12.45 -16.99 0.57
N ASP A 124 -13.05 -15.81 0.67
CA ASP A 124 -14.27 -15.42 -0.07
C ASP A 124 -14.00 -14.99 -1.51
N GLY A 125 -12.74 -15.00 -1.96
CA GLY A 125 -12.33 -14.58 -3.30
C GLY A 125 -12.38 -13.07 -3.55
N ALA A 126 -12.76 -12.25 -2.56
CA ALA A 126 -12.76 -10.80 -2.69
C ALA A 126 -11.31 -10.26 -2.71
N PRO A 127 -11.08 -9.06 -3.27
CA PRO A 127 -9.78 -8.42 -3.23
C PRO A 127 -9.27 -8.20 -1.81
N VAL A 128 -7.96 -8.27 -1.64
CA VAL A 128 -7.26 -7.87 -0.41
C VAL A 128 -7.09 -6.36 -0.45
N VAL A 129 -7.73 -5.66 0.48
CA VAL A 129 -7.64 -4.21 0.60
C VAL A 129 -6.82 -3.86 1.83
N MET A 130 -5.67 -3.22 1.61
CA MET A 130 -4.68 -2.96 2.65
C MET A 130 -4.66 -1.48 3.02
N ALA A 131 -4.56 -1.20 4.32
CA ALA A 131 -4.32 0.17 4.80
C ALA A 131 -2.96 0.66 4.35
N ALA A 132 -2.89 1.93 3.95
CA ALA A 132 -1.65 2.59 3.54
C ALA A 132 -1.64 4.07 3.95
N VAL A 133 -0.47 4.65 3.94
CA VAL A 133 -0.24 6.09 4.08
C VAL A 133 0.56 6.60 2.89
N TRP A 134 0.37 7.87 2.53
CA TRP A 134 1.02 8.45 1.37
C TRP A 134 1.63 9.82 1.66
N GLN A 135 2.53 10.24 0.78
CA GLN A 135 3.27 11.50 0.90
C GLN A 135 3.61 12.03 -0.48
N ASP A 136 3.36 13.32 -0.69
CA ASP A 136 3.97 14.05 -1.80
C ASP A 136 5.43 14.36 -1.45
N TRP A 137 6.32 14.05 -2.34
CA TRP A 137 7.74 14.37 -2.23
C TRP A 137 8.20 15.08 -3.50
N THR A 138 8.95 16.16 -3.32
CA THR A 138 9.54 16.93 -4.41
C THR A 138 11.04 16.97 -4.19
N PRO A 139 11.85 16.60 -5.19
CA PRO A 139 13.29 16.74 -5.09
C PRO A 139 13.67 18.21 -4.96
N PRO A 140 14.84 18.53 -4.37
CA PRO A 140 15.25 19.91 -4.12
C PRO A 140 15.65 20.70 -5.38
N GLU A 141 15.84 20.03 -6.51
CA GLU A 141 16.14 20.66 -7.79
C GLU A 141 14.96 21.53 -8.26
N PRO A 142 15.21 22.73 -8.86
CA PRO A 142 14.16 23.68 -9.26
C PRO A 142 13.08 23.10 -10.19
N ASP A 143 13.47 22.16 -11.05
CA ASP A 143 12.57 21.50 -12.02
C ASP A 143 12.23 20.06 -11.63
N GLY A 144 12.43 19.70 -10.37
CA GLY A 144 12.20 18.37 -9.87
C GLY A 144 10.70 18.00 -9.89
N GLU A 145 10.37 16.89 -10.56
CA GLU A 145 9.01 16.39 -10.65
C GLU A 145 8.53 15.87 -9.28
N ARG A 146 7.34 16.35 -8.87
CA ARG A 146 6.68 15.88 -7.64
C ARG A 146 6.27 14.42 -7.79
N LEU A 147 6.70 13.58 -6.85
CA LEU A 147 6.30 12.18 -6.74
C LEU A 147 5.32 11.99 -5.60
N ARG A 148 4.25 11.27 -5.88
CA ARG A 148 3.36 10.75 -4.85
C ARG A 148 3.81 9.34 -4.47
N THR A 149 4.09 9.13 -3.18
CA THR A 149 4.71 7.91 -2.65
C THR A 149 3.89 7.33 -1.52
N CYS A 150 3.98 6.03 -1.28
CA CYS A 150 3.18 5.35 -0.27
C CYS A 150 3.93 4.23 0.45
N ALA A 151 3.42 3.86 1.62
CA ALA A 151 3.82 2.69 2.39
C ALA A 151 2.58 1.92 2.86
N ILE A 152 2.64 0.60 2.83
CA ILE A 152 1.59 -0.28 3.32
C ILE A 152 1.72 -0.42 4.85
N VAL A 153 0.61 -0.27 5.56
CA VAL A 153 0.59 -0.46 7.01
C VAL A 153 0.60 -1.94 7.33
N THR A 154 1.46 -2.33 8.27
CA THR A 154 1.58 -3.72 8.74
C THR A 154 1.27 -3.84 10.22
N THR A 155 0.89 -5.03 10.62
CA THR A 155 0.61 -5.41 12.00
C THR A 155 1.16 -6.81 12.30
N ALA A 156 1.09 -7.26 13.54
CA ALA A 156 1.42 -8.63 13.91
C ALA A 156 0.54 -9.63 13.14
N ALA A 157 1.14 -10.73 12.68
CA ALA A 157 0.40 -11.76 11.97
C ALA A 157 -0.69 -12.39 12.87
N ASN A 158 -1.85 -12.62 12.29
CA ASN A 158 -2.90 -13.41 12.95
C ASN A 158 -2.56 -14.90 12.93
N ALA A 159 -3.42 -15.73 13.55
CA ALA A 159 -3.19 -17.18 13.65
C ALA A 159 -3.02 -17.88 12.28
N ALA A 160 -3.71 -17.41 11.24
CA ALA A 160 -3.62 -17.99 9.91
C ALA A 160 -2.28 -17.73 9.22
N ILE A 161 -1.67 -16.56 9.48
CA ILE A 161 -0.44 -16.11 8.81
C ILE A 161 0.81 -16.38 9.66
N SER A 162 0.67 -16.53 10.96
CA SER A 162 1.81 -16.63 11.89
C SER A 162 2.77 -17.80 11.61
N ALA A 163 2.27 -18.88 11.01
CA ALA A 163 3.12 -20.01 10.59
C ALA A 163 3.98 -19.68 9.35
N ILE A 164 3.63 -18.65 8.59
CA ILE A 164 4.34 -18.22 7.37
C ILE A 164 5.27 -17.06 7.67
N HIS A 165 4.76 -16.05 8.36
CA HIS A 165 5.49 -14.81 8.68
C HIS A 165 4.99 -14.19 9.98
N THR A 166 5.84 -13.41 10.66
CA THR A 166 5.50 -12.72 11.92
C THR A 166 4.68 -11.45 11.72
N ARG A 167 4.65 -10.91 10.50
CA ARG A 167 3.95 -9.68 10.13
C ARG A 167 2.97 -9.93 8.99
N MET A 168 1.93 -9.12 8.90
CA MET A 168 0.98 -9.10 7.81
C MET A 168 0.54 -7.66 7.51
N PRO A 169 0.04 -7.36 6.30
CA PRO A 169 -0.59 -6.08 6.04
C PRO A 169 -1.86 -5.93 6.89
N VAL A 170 -2.20 -4.69 7.24
CA VAL A 170 -3.50 -4.38 7.82
C VAL A 170 -4.54 -4.47 6.72
N ILE A 171 -5.37 -5.50 6.75
CA ILE A 171 -6.43 -5.76 5.78
C ILE A 171 -7.73 -5.20 6.34
N LEU A 172 -8.39 -4.35 5.56
CA LEU A 172 -9.62 -3.66 5.95
C LEU A 172 -10.84 -4.23 5.23
N SER A 173 -11.90 -4.44 5.98
CA SER A 173 -13.23 -4.76 5.45
C SER A 173 -13.91 -3.51 4.88
N PRO A 174 -14.86 -3.65 3.94
CA PRO A 174 -15.52 -2.49 3.34
C PRO A 174 -16.15 -1.50 4.34
N GLU A 175 -16.66 -1.99 5.44
CA GLU A 175 -17.24 -1.19 6.53
C GLU A 175 -16.21 -0.29 7.22
N ASP A 176 -14.93 -0.65 7.20
CA ASP A 176 -13.85 0.10 7.85
C ASP A 176 -13.20 1.14 6.92
N TRP A 177 -13.45 1.06 5.61
CA TRP A 177 -12.82 1.98 4.64
C TRP A 177 -13.13 3.45 4.91
N PRO A 178 -14.39 3.86 5.18
CA PRO A 178 -14.69 5.27 5.47
C PRO A 178 -13.94 5.79 6.69
N LEU A 179 -13.89 5.00 7.76
CA LEU A 179 -13.17 5.38 8.98
C LEU A 179 -11.67 5.55 8.71
N TRP A 180 -11.06 4.59 8.01
CA TRP A 180 -9.63 4.68 7.70
C TRP A 180 -9.32 5.87 6.78
N LEU A 181 -10.14 6.10 5.77
CA LEU A 181 -9.97 7.21 4.83
C LEU A 181 -10.28 8.58 5.42
N GLY A 182 -10.91 8.65 6.60
CA GLY A 182 -11.28 9.90 7.25
C GLY A 182 -12.55 10.54 6.69
N GLU A 183 -13.45 9.72 6.18
CA GLU A 183 -14.77 10.12 5.64
C GLU A 183 -15.88 10.05 6.70
N ALA A 184 -15.63 9.38 7.83
CA ALA A 184 -16.57 9.18 8.92
C ALA A 184 -16.11 9.91 10.19
#